data_2f57d5dc3849ea1a8b9be4b5896541bf
#
_entry.id   2f57d5dc3849ea1a8b9be4b5896541bf
#
_cell.length_a   1.000
_cell.length_b   1.000
_cell.length_c   1.000
_cell.angle_alpha   90.00
_cell.angle_beta   90.00
_cell.angle_gamma   90.00
#
_symmetry.space_group_name_H-M   'P 1'
#
loop_
_entity.id
_entity.type
_entity.pdbx_description
1 polymer ?
#
loop_
_entity_poly.entity_id
_entity_poly.type
_entity_poly.pdbx_seq_one_letter_code
_entity_poly.pdbx_strand_id
1 'polypeptide(L)'
;VVKSTSIALAVSSPFSPSKCPAFSCDRFWQDALSTAEIATILAEQVESSLDTCSQTVRTAGLLHNLGLLLLVDSLPEATGRALQAVQADPTRSLHKELSYHCGIDYCQAAQTLFGSWGFPSELTDIIVHQNDEEYRGNLWKASQLLMLSKQVVGSLREPPEDINQLRFIEVDGISQGKVLSLRLKMAPRVQQLEKLAGLLFS
;
A
#
# COMPACT_ATOMS: atom_id res chain seq x y z
N VAL A 1 -2.55 -9.76 13.48
CA VAL A 1 -3.37 -10.28 12.37
C VAL A 1 -4.85 -10.06 12.65
N VAL A 2 -5.44 -10.58 13.73
CA VAL A 2 -6.90 -10.49 14.01
C VAL A 2 -7.43 -9.06 14.01
N LYS A 3 -6.75 -8.10 14.68
CA LYS A 3 -7.16 -6.68 14.69
C LYS A 3 -7.13 -6.05 13.30
N SER A 4 -6.11 -6.37 12.52
CA SER A 4 -5.97 -5.83 11.15
C SER A 4 -7.08 -6.34 10.22
N THR A 5 -7.43 -7.62 10.31
CA THR A 5 -8.53 -8.21 9.54
C THR A 5 -9.90 -7.64 9.91
N SER A 6 -10.15 -7.40 11.20
CA SER A 6 -11.41 -6.78 11.64
C SER A 6 -11.56 -5.35 11.12
N ILE A 7 -10.49 -4.56 11.13
CA ILE A 7 -10.46 -3.21 10.53
C ILE A 7 -10.72 -3.31 9.03
N ALA A 8 -10.01 -4.20 8.33
CA ALA A 8 -10.16 -4.39 6.90
C ALA A 8 -11.61 -4.71 6.49
N LEU A 9 -12.26 -5.64 7.19
CA LEU A 9 -13.66 -6.00 6.95
C LEU A 9 -14.62 -4.83 7.21
N ALA A 10 -14.44 -4.10 8.31
CA ALA A 10 -15.27 -2.95 8.64
C ALA A 10 -15.18 -1.82 7.61
N VAL A 11 -13.96 -1.58 7.11
CA VAL A 11 -13.68 -0.49 6.17
C VAL A 11 -14.10 -0.83 4.75
N SER A 12 -14.11 -2.12 4.35
CA SER A 12 -14.54 -2.56 3.02
C SER A 12 -16.05 -2.60 2.83
N SER A 13 -16.81 -2.73 3.92
CA SER A 13 -18.26 -2.91 3.90
C SER A 13 -19.06 -1.87 3.08
N PRO A 14 -18.69 -0.58 3.03
CA PRO A 14 -19.43 0.42 2.25
C PRO A 14 -19.24 0.33 0.74
N PHE A 15 -18.24 -0.42 0.24
CA PHE A 15 -17.86 -0.42 -1.17
C PHE A 15 -18.41 -1.63 -1.92
N SER A 16 -18.69 -1.45 -3.22
CA SER A 16 -19.19 -2.49 -4.13
C SER A 16 -18.19 -2.78 -5.27
N PRO A 17 -17.09 -3.51 -4.98
CA PRO A 17 -16.00 -3.73 -5.95
C PRO A 17 -16.44 -4.54 -7.18
N SER A 18 -17.55 -5.26 -7.13
CA SER A 18 -18.12 -6.03 -8.24
C SER A 18 -18.46 -5.19 -9.47
N LYS A 19 -18.58 -3.87 -9.34
CA LYS A 19 -18.80 -2.94 -10.45
C LYS A 19 -17.58 -2.81 -11.39
N CYS A 20 -16.39 -3.18 -10.94
CA CYS A 20 -15.14 -3.05 -11.68
C CYS A 20 -14.49 -4.45 -11.89
N PRO A 21 -14.76 -5.14 -13.00
CA PRO A 21 -14.25 -6.51 -13.23
C PRO A 21 -12.72 -6.62 -13.28
N ALA A 22 -12.00 -5.54 -13.56
CA ALA A 22 -10.54 -5.51 -13.56
C ALA A 22 -9.95 -5.41 -12.14
N PHE A 23 -10.76 -5.14 -11.12
CA PHE A 23 -10.33 -5.05 -9.74
C PHE A 23 -10.40 -6.43 -9.06
N SER A 24 -9.34 -6.80 -8.34
CA SER A 24 -9.30 -8.01 -7.50
C SER A 24 -9.32 -7.63 -6.03
N CYS A 25 -10.39 -7.97 -5.35
CA CYS A 25 -10.55 -7.74 -3.91
C CYS A 25 -9.50 -8.52 -3.11
N ASP A 26 -9.24 -9.77 -3.49
CA ASP A 26 -8.23 -10.62 -2.86
C ASP A 26 -6.85 -9.98 -2.95
N ARG A 27 -6.44 -9.57 -4.16
CA ARG A 27 -5.14 -8.92 -4.38
C ARG A 27 -5.02 -7.62 -3.59
N PHE A 28 -6.07 -6.84 -3.55
CA PHE A 28 -6.11 -5.59 -2.78
C PHE A 28 -5.80 -5.83 -1.29
N TRP A 29 -6.47 -6.81 -0.67
CA TRP A 29 -6.25 -7.10 0.75
C TRP A 29 -4.95 -7.84 1.02
N GLN A 30 -4.49 -8.66 0.10
CA GLN A 30 -3.15 -9.27 0.15
C GLN A 30 -2.07 -8.19 0.20
N ASP A 31 -2.16 -7.18 -0.68
CA ASP A 31 -1.24 -6.03 -0.70
C ASP A 31 -1.29 -5.26 0.61
N ALA A 32 -2.49 -4.95 1.09
CA ALA A 32 -2.69 -4.19 2.32
C ALA A 32 -2.10 -4.91 3.55
N LEU A 33 -2.38 -6.20 3.72
CA LEU A 33 -1.87 -7.00 4.85
C LEU A 33 -0.35 -7.16 4.78
N SER A 34 0.20 -7.44 3.60
CA SER A 34 1.63 -7.62 3.40
C SER A 34 2.39 -6.31 3.62
N THR A 35 1.86 -5.21 3.10
CA THR A 35 2.43 -3.87 3.31
C THR A 35 2.41 -3.48 4.79
N ALA A 36 1.31 -3.72 5.50
CA ALA A 36 1.22 -3.44 6.93
C ALA A 36 2.25 -4.23 7.76
N GLU A 37 2.48 -5.50 7.44
CA GLU A 37 3.46 -6.33 8.14
C GLU A 37 4.90 -5.83 7.89
N ILE A 38 5.27 -5.58 6.64
CA ILE A 38 6.59 -5.08 6.26
C ILE A 38 6.82 -3.68 6.84
N ALA A 39 5.82 -2.79 6.74
CA ALA A 39 5.89 -1.44 7.29
C ALA A 39 6.14 -1.45 8.81
N THR A 40 5.51 -2.38 9.54
CA THR A 40 5.74 -2.54 10.97
C THR A 40 7.20 -2.89 11.26
N ILE A 41 7.73 -3.91 10.57
CA ILE A 41 9.11 -4.38 10.80
C ILE A 41 10.14 -3.30 10.46
N LEU A 42 9.91 -2.54 9.37
CA LEU A 42 10.80 -1.44 9.00
C LEU A 42 10.72 -0.28 9.99
N ALA A 43 9.52 0.08 10.45
CA ALA A 43 9.31 1.15 11.42
C ALA A 43 9.97 0.82 12.77
N GLU A 44 9.88 -0.42 13.26
CA GLU A 44 10.54 -0.87 14.50
C GLU A 44 12.08 -0.74 14.44
N GLN A 45 12.68 -0.87 13.25
CA GLN A 45 14.15 -0.71 13.09
C GLN A 45 14.62 0.75 13.23
N VAL A 46 13.75 1.72 13.03
CA VAL A 46 14.06 3.15 13.03
C VAL A 46 13.17 3.95 13.99
N GLU A 47 12.49 3.28 14.91
CA GLU A 47 11.47 3.87 15.79
C GLU A 47 11.97 5.08 16.56
N SER A 48 13.24 5.07 17.00
CA SER A 48 13.86 6.21 17.71
C SER A 48 14.02 7.46 16.85
N SER A 49 13.92 7.35 15.54
CA SER A 49 14.06 8.46 14.57
C SER A 49 12.75 8.85 13.90
N LEU A 50 11.65 8.15 14.22
CA LEU A 50 10.33 8.45 13.68
C LEU A 50 9.61 9.47 14.55
N ASP A 51 8.86 10.37 13.90
CA ASP A 51 7.96 11.32 14.57
C ASP A 51 6.58 10.69 14.90
N THR A 52 6.46 9.38 14.78
CA THR A 52 5.26 8.59 15.07
C THR A 52 5.63 7.17 15.50
N CYS A 53 4.68 6.41 16.03
CA CYS A 53 4.92 5.03 16.45
C CYS A 53 4.76 4.02 15.30
N SER A 54 5.43 2.86 15.43
CA SER A 54 5.35 1.76 14.46
C SER A 54 3.91 1.28 14.22
N GLN A 55 3.03 1.39 15.20
CA GLN A 55 1.63 1.02 15.08
C GLN A 55 0.85 1.96 14.12
N THR A 56 1.17 3.26 14.08
CA THR A 56 0.60 4.20 13.11
C THR A 56 1.04 3.86 11.70
N VAL A 57 2.33 3.57 11.51
CA VAL A 57 2.89 3.14 10.21
C VAL A 57 2.25 1.83 9.74
N ARG A 58 2.03 0.87 10.66
CA ARG A 58 1.28 -0.36 10.38
C ARG A 58 -0.13 -0.09 9.88
N THR A 59 -0.84 0.81 10.57
CA THR A 59 -2.22 1.18 10.20
C THR A 59 -2.24 1.86 8.84
N ALA A 60 -1.27 2.75 8.56
CA ALA A 60 -1.10 3.34 7.25
C ALA A 60 -0.85 2.28 6.18
N GLY A 61 -0.01 1.28 6.45
CA GLY A 61 0.22 0.14 5.55
C GLY A 61 -1.04 -0.66 5.24
N LEU A 62 -1.93 -0.84 6.23
CA LEU A 62 -3.20 -1.54 6.01
C LEU A 62 -4.19 -0.74 5.16
N LEU A 63 -4.20 0.59 5.31
CA LEU A 63 -5.21 1.46 4.73
C LEU A 63 -4.70 2.24 3.50
N HIS A 64 -3.46 2.03 3.08
CA HIS A 64 -2.77 2.83 2.08
C HIS A 64 -3.48 2.91 0.72
N ASN A 65 -4.23 1.87 0.36
CA ASN A 65 -4.93 1.77 -0.92
C ASN A 65 -6.45 2.01 -0.81
N LEU A 66 -6.98 2.49 0.33
CA LEU A 66 -8.43 2.68 0.49
C LEU A 66 -9.03 3.64 -0.54
N GLY A 67 -8.28 4.64 -0.97
CA GLY A 67 -8.73 5.52 -2.04
C GLY A 67 -8.97 4.79 -3.37
N LEU A 68 -8.29 3.66 -3.63
CA LEU A 68 -8.58 2.82 -4.79
C LEU A 68 -9.96 2.15 -4.68
N LEU A 69 -10.38 1.71 -3.49
CA LEU A 69 -11.75 1.18 -3.30
C LEU A 69 -12.81 2.24 -3.57
N LEU A 70 -12.57 3.50 -3.15
CA LEU A 70 -13.45 4.61 -3.47
C LEU A 70 -13.55 4.82 -4.98
N LEU A 71 -12.43 4.79 -5.71
CA LEU A 71 -12.42 4.96 -7.16
C LEU A 71 -13.09 3.77 -7.87
N VAL A 72 -12.87 2.54 -7.41
CA VAL A 72 -13.52 1.33 -7.93
C VAL A 72 -15.04 1.40 -7.81
N ASP A 73 -15.55 1.91 -6.69
CA ASP A 73 -16.99 2.04 -6.46
C ASP A 73 -17.61 3.23 -7.22
N SER A 74 -16.94 4.39 -7.19
CA SER A 74 -17.47 5.65 -7.71
C SER A 74 -17.22 5.84 -9.21
N LEU A 75 -16.11 5.33 -9.75
CA LEU A 75 -15.66 5.50 -11.14
C LEU A 75 -15.21 4.14 -11.74
N PRO A 76 -16.05 3.10 -11.72
CA PRO A 76 -15.63 1.72 -12.03
C PRO A 76 -15.05 1.55 -13.44
N GLU A 77 -15.60 2.22 -14.45
CA GLU A 77 -15.11 2.10 -15.83
C GLU A 77 -13.75 2.77 -16.02
N ALA A 78 -13.57 3.98 -15.48
CA ALA A 78 -12.32 4.73 -15.59
C ALA A 78 -11.20 4.02 -14.79
N THR A 79 -11.51 3.58 -13.58
CA THR A 79 -10.60 2.79 -12.74
C THR A 79 -10.24 1.46 -13.41
N GLY A 80 -11.22 0.81 -14.04
CA GLY A 80 -11.00 -0.43 -14.79
C GLY A 80 -9.99 -0.25 -15.94
N ARG A 81 -10.08 0.85 -16.70
CA ARG A 81 -9.10 1.16 -17.75
C ARG A 81 -7.69 1.37 -17.19
N ALA A 82 -7.56 2.10 -16.07
CA ALA A 82 -6.28 2.30 -15.41
C ALA A 82 -5.64 0.98 -14.93
N LEU A 83 -6.44 0.10 -14.32
CA LEU A 83 -5.99 -1.21 -13.87
C LEU A 83 -5.56 -2.11 -15.04
N GLN A 84 -6.33 -2.13 -16.14
CA GLN A 84 -6.00 -2.88 -17.35
C GLN A 84 -4.71 -2.36 -18.01
N ALA A 85 -4.49 -1.03 -18.03
CA ALA A 85 -3.26 -0.45 -18.56
C ALA A 85 -2.02 -0.93 -17.79
N VAL A 86 -2.09 -0.97 -16.45
CA VAL A 86 -1.01 -1.50 -15.60
C VAL A 86 -0.84 -3.02 -15.76
N GLN A 87 -1.95 -3.76 -15.92
CA GLN A 87 -1.87 -5.22 -16.16
C GLN A 87 -1.21 -5.54 -17.51
N ALA A 88 -1.45 -4.73 -18.52
CA ALA A 88 -0.85 -4.90 -19.85
C ALA A 88 0.64 -4.49 -19.89
N ASP A 89 1.03 -3.54 -19.06
CA ASP A 89 2.41 -3.03 -18.96
C ASP A 89 2.75 -2.73 -17.49
N PRO A 90 3.40 -3.67 -16.78
CA PRO A 90 3.77 -3.51 -15.36
C PRO A 90 4.76 -2.36 -15.07
N THR A 91 5.39 -1.77 -16.10
CA THR A 91 6.26 -0.61 -15.92
C THR A 91 5.46 0.68 -15.67
N ARG A 92 4.16 0.68 -15.96
CA ARG A 92 3.26 1.80 -15.72
C ARG A 92 2.94 1.94 -14.24
N SER A 93 2.87 3.18 -13.81
CA SER A 93 2.53 3.50 -12.42
C SER A 93 1.02 3.64 -12.26
N LEU A 94 0.41 2.84 -11.36
CA LEU A 94 -1.02 2.87 -11.11
C LEU A 94 -1.54 4.26 -10.74
N HIS A 95 -0.80 5.02 -9.91
CA HIS A 95 -1.26 6.36 -9.52
C HIS A 95 -1.32 7.32 -10.72
N LYS A 96 -0.39 7.21 -11.69
CA LYS A 96 -0.40 8.02 -12.91
C LYS A 96 -1.53 7.62 -13.85
N GLU A 97 -1.76 6.32 -14.01
CA GLU A 97 -2.88 5.82 -14.83
C GLU A 97 -4.24 6.21 -14.24
N LEU A 98 -4.38 6.18 -12.92
CA LEU A 98 -5.60 6.66 -12.27
C LEU A 98 -5.78 8.17 -12.45
N SER A 99 -4.74 8.98 -12.26
CA SER A 99 -4.80 10.42 -12.54
C SER A 99 -5.22 10.70 -13.99
N TYR A 100 -4.71 9.92 -14.94
CA TYR A 100 -5.06 10.08 -16.36
C TYR A 100 -6.51 9.69 -16.68
N HIS A 101 -6.97 8.55 -16.15
CA HIS A 101 -8.30 8.01 -16.48
C HIS A 101 -9.44 8.55 -15.59
N CYS A 102 -9.15 8.83 -14.31
CA CYS A 102 -10.12 9.26 -13.30
C CYS A 102 -10.05 10.76 -12.97
N GLY A 103 -8.98 11.45 -13.39
CA GLY A 103 -8.71 12.85 -13.01
C GLY A 103 -8.10 13.02 -11.63
N ILE A 104 -8.08 11.98 -10.81
CA ILE A 104 -7.46 11.92 -9.47
C ILE A 104 -6.83 10.55 -9.27
N ASP A 105 -5.80 10.48 -8.41
CA ASP A 105 -5.22 9.22 -8.00
C ASP A 105 -5.82 8.69 -6.69
N TYR A 106 -5.39 7.50 -6.27
CA TYR A 106 -5.90 6.88 -5.05
C TYR A 106 -5.41 7.57 -3.76
N CYS A 107 -4.34 8.36 -3.79
CA CYS A 107 -3.89 9.15 -2.64
C CYS A 107 -4.82 10.34 -2.42
N GLN A 108 -5.18 11.05 -3.48
CA GLN A 108 -6.16 12.15 -3.46
C GLN A 108 -7.56 11.65 -3.07
N ALA A 109 -7.96 10.50 -3.61
CA ALA A 109 -9.20 9.84 -3.23
C ALA A 109 -9.21 9.44 -1.74
N ALA A 110 -8.09 8.91 -1.21
CA ALA A 110 -7.93 8.61 0.20
C ALA A 110 -8.02 9.85 1.08
N GLN A 111 -7.41 10.96 0.68
CA GLN A 111 -7.51 12.24 1.39
C GLN A 111 -8.96 12.67 1.58
N THR A 112 -9.76 12.60 0.52
CA THR A 112 -11.19 12.94 0.56
C THR A 112 -11.95 11.99 1.49
N LEU A 113 -11.70 10.68 1.37
CA LEU A 113 -12.35 9.65 2.17
C LEU A 113 -12.04 9.81 3.67
N PHE A 114 -10.76 9.96 4.01
CA PHE A 114 -10.31 10.09 5.40
C PHE A 114 -10.81 11.38 6.05
N GLY A 115 -10.84 12.48 5.28
CA GLY A 115 -11.46 13.73 5.75
C GLY A 115 -12.93 13.56 6.09
N SER A 116 -13.69 12.84 5.26
CA SER A 116 -15.12 12.59 5.48
C SER A 116 -15.39 11.64 6.66
N TRP A 117 -14.48 10.71 6.92
CA TRP A 117 -14.60 9.73 8.02
C TRP A 117 -13.96 10.19 9.33
N GLY A 118 -13.33 11.36 9.37
CA GLY A 118 -12.70 11.90 10.57
C GLY A 118 -11.46 11.11 11.01
N PHE A 119 -10.70 10.54 10.07
CA PHE A 119 -9.45 9.86 10.39
C PHE A 119 -8.41 10.86 10.94
N PRO A 120 -7.49 10.41 11.82
CA PRO A 120 -6.40 11.24 12.30
C PRO A 120 -5.56 11.83 11.18
N SER A 121 -5.19 13.11 11.28
CA SER A 121 -4.36 13.81 10.28
C SER A 121 -3.03 13.13 10.05
N GLU A 122 -2.41 12.58 11.10
CA GLU A 122 -1.15 11.80 11.00
C GLU A 122 -1.26 10.64 10.01
N LEU A 123 -2.35 9.87 10.08
CA LEU A 123 -2.58 8.75 9.18
C LEU A 123 -2.82 9.23 7.75
N THR A 124 -3.57 10.32 7.60
CA THR A 124 -3.85 10.93 6.29
C THR A 124 -2.56 11.43 5.66
N ASP A 125 -1.70 12.15 6.41
CA ASP A 125 -0.43 12.68 5.92
C ASP A 125 0.48 11.57 5.38
N ILE A 126 0.63 10.48 6.14
CA ILE A 126 1.45 9.33 5.71
C ILE A 126 0.94 8.75 4.39
N ILE A 127 -0.37 8.57 4.25
CA ILE A 127 -0.97 7.89 3.10
C ILE A 127 -1.03 8.78 1.86
N VAL A 128 -1.29 10.06 2.02
CA VAL A 128 -1.37 11.00 0.89
C VAL A 128 -0.02 11.15 0.19
N HIS A 129 1.08 11.14 0.96
CA HIS A 129 2.43 11.32 0.44
C HIS A 129 3.19 10.02 0.14
N GLN A 130 2.53 8.88 0.16
CA GLN A 130 3.14 7.54 -0.03
C GLN A 130 3.77 7.28 -1.42
N ASN A 131 3.63 8.19 -2.38
CA ASN A 131 4.21 8.09 -3.73
C ASN A 131 5.14 9.27 -4.05
N ASP A 132 5.42 10.14 -3.09
CA ASP A 132 6.25 11.33 -3.26
C ASP A 132 7.61 11.13 -2.57
N GLU A 133 8.63 10.75 -3.35
CA GLU A 133 10.00 10.55 -2.85
C GLU A 133 10.63 11.84 -2.33
N GLU A 134 10.21 13.00 -2.84
CA GLU A 134 10.73 14.31 -2.47
C GLU A 134 10.01 14.94 -1.27
N TYR A 135 8.92 14.32 -0.80
CA TYR A 135 8.18 14.84 0.34
C TYR A 135 9.05 14.90 1.61
N ARG A 136 9.12 16.08 2.21
CA ARG A 136 9.88 16.35 3.45
C ARG A 136 9.05 17.13 4.49
N GLY A 137 7.72 17.07 4.35
CA GLY A 137 6.79 17.67 5.32
C GLY A 137 6.60 16.83 6.58
N ASN A 138 5.47 17.00 7.24
CA ASN A 138 5.13 16.24 8.46
C ASN A 138 5.12 14.73 8.19
N LEU A 139 5.70 13.93 9.10
CA LEU A 139 5.75 12.46 9.03
C LEU A 139 6.37 11.89 7.71
N TRP A 140 7.24 12.65 7.05
CA TRP A 140 7.84 12.26 5.78
C TRP A 140 8.59 10.92 5.84
N LYS A 141 9.26 10.62 6.97
CA LYS A 141 9.94 9.33 7.17
C LYS A 141 8.95 8.17 7.18
N ALA A 142 7.82 8.33 7.83
CA ALA A 142 6.77 7.31 7.84
C ALA A 142 6.15 7.11 6.44
N SER A 143 5.97 8.18 5.65
CA SER A 143 5.53 8.08 4.25
C SER A 143 6.54 7.33 3.39
N GLN A 144 7.85 7.59 3.56
CA GLN A 144 8.90 6.86 2.85
C GLN A 144 9.00 5.39 3.28
N LEU A 145 8.81 5.08 4.58
CA LEU A 145 8.71 3.69 5.03
C LEU A 145 7.54 2.95 4.39
N LEU A 146 6.40 3.62 4.26
CA LEU A 146 5.25 3.06 3.58
C LEU A 146 5.56 2.80 2.09
N MET A 147 6.18 3.75 1.41
CA MET A 147 6.63 3.58 0.01
C MET A 147 7.60 2.41 -0.13
N LEU A 148 8.63 2.33 0.71
CA LEU A 148 9.59 1.23 0.73
C LEU A 148 8.90 -0.12 0.96
N SER A 149 7.93 -0.18 1.87
CA SER A 149 7.16 -1.39 2.15
C SER A 149 6.40 -1.88 0.93
N LYS A 150 5.78 -0.97 0.18
CA LYS A 150 5.09 -1.28 -1.09
C LYS A 150 6.06 -1.80 -2.15
N GLN A 151 7.25 -1.20 -2.26
CA GLN A 151 8.28 -1.69 -3.19
C GLN A 151 8.73 -3.12 -2.84
N VAL A 152 8.90 -3.41 -1.55
CA VAL A 152 9.25 -4.77 -1.10
C VAL A 152 8.14 -5.76 -1.46
N VAL A 153 6.87 -5.43 -1.18
CA VAL A 153 5.72 -6.30 -1.55
C VAL A 153 5.68 -6.53 -3.06
N GLY A 154 5.80 -5.48 -3.87
CA GLY A 154 5.84 -5.59 -5.32
C GLY A 154 6.95 -6.52 -5.80
N SER A 155 8.16 -6.38 -5.27
CA SER A 155 9.31 -7.22 -5.62
C SER A 155 9.15 -8.70 -5.21
N LEU A 156 8.32 -9.00 -4.23
CA LEU A 156 8.01 -10.38 -3.83
C LEU A 156 7.05 -11.07 -4.79
N ARG A 157 6.15 -10.31 -5.41
CA ARG A 157 5.17 -10.81 -6.38
C ARG A 157 5.74 -10.97 -7.78
N GLU A 158 6.52 -10.00 -8.18
CA GLU A 158 7.19 -9.95 -9.49
C GLU A 158 8.71 -9.96 -9.25
N PRO A 159 9.27 -11.11 -8.85
CA PRO A 159 10.69 -11.19 -8.55
C PRO A 159 11.49 -10.95 -9.84
N PRO A 160 12.51 -10.08 -9.81
CA PRO A 160 13.40 -9.90 -10.94
C PRO A 160 14.23 -11.17 -11.17
N GLU A 161 14.72 -11.36 -12.38
CA GLU A 161 15.66 -12.46 -12.72
C GLU A 161 16.92 -12.41 -11.85
N ASP A 162 17.44 -11.22 -11.59
CA ASP A 162 18.57 -11.00 -10.67
C ASP A 162 18.16 -10.07 -9.51
N ILE A 163 18.09 -10.63 -8.31
CA ILE A 163 17.73 -9.91 -7.08
C ILE A 163 18.70 -8.75 -6.77
N ASN A 164 19.96 -8.83 -7.22
CA ASN A 164 20.95 -7.80 -6.97
C ASN A 164 20.71 -6.52 -7.80
N GLN A 165 19.86 -6.60 -8.82
CA GLN A 165 19.44 -5.43 -9.61
C GLN A 165 18.33 -4.65 -8.94
N LEU A 166 17.65 -5.20 -7.92
CA LEU A 166 16.64 -4.47 -7.16
C LEU A 166 17.26 -3.22 -6.49
N ARG A 167 16.60 -2.11 -6.73
CA ARG A 167 16.88 -0.86 -6.03
C ARG A 167 15.63 -0.41 -5.33
N PHE A 168 15.78 -0.08 -4.07
CA PHE A 168 14.71 0.44 -3.23
C PHE A 168 15.04 1.90 -2.90
N ILE A 169 14.01 2.69 -2.58
CA ILE A 169 14.23 4.03 -2.07
C ILE A 169 15.12 3.97 -0.82
N GLU A 170 15.96 4.96 -0.66
CA GLU A 170 16.80 5.08 0.53
C GLU A 170 16.01 5.71 1.66
N VAL A 171 16.05 5.06 2.82
CA VAL A 171 15.46 5.58 4.05
C VAL A 171 16.54 5.57 5.13
N ASP A 172 16.67 6.68 5.84
CA ASP A 172 17.65 6.83 6.92
C ASP A 172 17.58 5.67 7.93
N GLY A 173 18.74 5.04 8.17
CA GLY A 173 18.86 3.90 9.09
C GLY A 173 18.52 2.53 8.48
N ILE A 174 18.03 2.48 7.23
CA ILE A 174 17.68 1.25 6.53
C ILE A 174 18.54 1.11 5.27
N SER A 175 19.57 0.26 5.32
CA SER A 175 20.41 0.00 4.15
C SER A 175 19.75 -0.95 3.15
N GLN A 176 20.15 -0.89 1.88
CA GLN A 176 19.70 -1.80 0.82
C GLN A 176 19.89 -3.28 1.19
N GLY A 177 21.01 -3.62 1.83
CA GLY A 177 21.28 -4.98 2.31
C GLY A 177 20.29 -5.47 3.37
N LYS A 178 19.85 -4.57 4.28
CA LYS A 178 18.80 -4.89 5.26
C LYS A 178 17.45 -5.14 4.56
N VAL A 179 17.11 -4.34 3.55
CA VAL A 179 15.87 -4.50 2.78
C VAL A 179 15.86 -5.83 2.02
N LEU A 180 16.96 -6.18 1.35
CA LEU A 180 17.10 -7.46 0.65
C LEU A 180 16.98 -8.64 1.61
N SER A 181 17.63 -8.56 2.78
CA SER A 181 17.52 -9.59 3.84
C SER A 181 16.09 -9.72 4.36
N LEU A 182 15.41 -8.60 4.60
CA LEU A 182 14.00 -8.57 5.01
C LEU A 182 13.10 -9.21 3.95
N ARG A 183 13.30 -8.85 2.70
CA ARG A 183 12.55 -9.42 1.57
C ARG A 183 12.61 -10.95 1.56
N LEU A 184 13.81 -11.53 1.70
CA LEU A 184 13.98 -12.98 1.74
C LEU A 184 13.26 -13.64 2.93
N LYS A 185 13.32 -13.01 4.11
CA LYS A 185 12.63 -13.49 5.32
C LYS A 185 11.11 -13.38 5.20
N MET A 186 10.62 -12.37 4.48
CA MET A 186 9.19 -12.10 4.37
C MET A 186 8.50 -12.91 3.28
N ALA A 187 9.22 -13.48 2.31
CA ALA A 187 8.62 -14.26 1.23
C ALA A 187 7.65 -15.36 1.71
N PRO A 188 8.00 -16.25 2.66
CA PRO A 188 7.07 -17.27 3.16
C PRO A 188 5.91 -16.66 3.97
N ARG A 189 6.14 -15.53 4.64
CA ARG A 189 5.12 -14.84 5.43
C ARG A 189 4.07 -14.18 4.54
N VAL A 190 4.50 -13.52 3.48
CA VAL A 190 3.59 -12.93 2.49
C VAL A 190 2.71 -14.00 1.86
N GLN A 191 3.24 -15.15 1.49
CA GLN A 191 2.44 -16.28 0.98
C GLN A 191 1.38 -16.77 1.99
N GLN A 192 1.67 -16.75 3.29
CA GLN A 192 0.67 -17.07 4.32
C GLN A 192 -0.42 -16.00 4.41
N LEU A 193 -0.06 -14.72 4.31
CA LEU A 193 -1.02 -13.61 4.31
C LEU A 193 -1.90 -13.63 3.06
N GLU A 194 -1.34 -13.99 1.90
CA GLU A 194 -2.09 -14.18 0.66
C GLU A 194 -3.17 -15.27 0.80
N LYS A 195 -2.82 -16.43 1.35
CA LYS A 195 -3.79 -17.50 1.63
C LYS A 195 -4.88 -17.03 2.60
N LEU A 196 -4.51 -16.27 3.63
CA LEU A 196 -5.46 -15.74 4.61
C LEU A 196 -6.43 -14.75 3.97
N ALA A 197 -5.93 -13.83 3.15
CA ALA A 197 -6.75 -12.86 2.44
C ALA A 197 -7.74 -13.55 1.49
N GLY A 198 -7.30 -14.55 0.72
CA GLY A 198 -8.16 -15.33 -0.15
C GLY A 198 -9.28 -16.07 0.60
N LEU A 199 -9.08 -16.48 1.86
CA LEU A 199 -10.11 -17.11 2.68
C LEU A 199 -11.13 -16.11 3.26
N LEU A 200 -10.77 -14.84 3.39
CA LEU A 200 -11.58 -13.83 4.06
C LEU A 200 -12.35 -12.91 3.11
N PHE A 201 -11.84 -12.73 1.88
CA PHE A 201 -12.33 -11.71 0.95
C PHE A 201 -12.68 -12.27 -0.45
N SER A 202 -12.62 -13.60 -0.65
CA SER A 202 -13.03 -14.29 -1.87
C SER A 202 -14.55 -14.41 -2.02
#